data_aab7b0cd6ba3508770d6dcc58f2c214e
#
_entry.id   aab7b0cd6ba3508770d6dcc58f2c214e
#
_cell.length_a   1.000
_cell.length_b   1.000
_cell.length_c   1.000
_cell.angle_alpha   90.00
_cell.angle_beta   90.00
_cell.angle_gamma   90.00
#
_symmetry.space_group_name_H-M   'P 1'
#
loop_
_entity.id
_entity.type
_entity.pdbx_description
1 polymer ?
#
loop_
_entity_poly.entity_id
_entity_poly.type
_entity_poly.pdbx_seq_one_letter_code
_entity_poly.pdbx_strand_id
1 'polypeptide(L)'
;MFTDLRARDIMTRDVLTAAEDWTVPELARFLTDQSISGAPVTNGDGKLVGVVSVTDIARAAGSATARWVEPNTLYHHEGDLGADDLGSLVIELAGDLTVGQIMTPVVFEVDIESSVSHVADTLVRGRIHRAFVVERGKVVGVISALDLLRGLC
;
A
#
# COMPACT_ATOMS: atom_id res chain seq x y z
N MET A 1 1.48 -16.09 26.72
CA MET A 1 0.56 -16.77 25.82
C MET A 1 -0.41 -15.79 25.18
N PHE A 2 -0.77 -16.04 23.95
CA PHE A 2 -1.60 -15.14 23.15
C PHE A 2 -3.08 -15.07 23.51
N THR A 3 -3.53 -15.85 24.51
CA THR A 3 -4.95 -16.08 24.73
C THR A 3 -5.77 -14.85 25.07
N ASP A 4 -5.16 -13.82 25.61
CA ASP A 4 -5.89 -12.63 26.04
C ASP A 4 -5.57 -11.36 25.22
N LEU A 5 -4.61 -11.46 24.29
CA LEU A 5 -4.21 -10.32 23.47
C LEU A 5 -5.17 -10.15 22.28
N ARG A 6 -5.49 -8.90 21.99
CA ARG A 6 -6.30 -8.49 20.87
C ARG A 6 -5.47 -7.74 19.84
N ALA A 7 -6.01 -7.59 18.66
CA ALA A 7 -5.35 -6.81 17.60
C ALA A 7 -4.90 -5.44 18.11
N ARG A 8 -5.74 -4.75 18.88
CA ARG A 8 -5.42 -3.44 19.46
C ARG A 8 -4.15 -3.43 20.28
N ASP A 9 -3.79 -4.56 20.91
CA ASP A 9 -2.65 -4.64 21.84
C ASP A 9 -1.31 -4.75 21.12
N ILE A 10 -1.32 -5.23 19.88
CA ILE A 10 -0.09 -5.50 19.12
C ILE A 10 0.02 -4.70 17.82
N MET A 11 -1.03 -4.01 17.41
CA MET A 11 -1.03 -3.24 16.16
C MET A 11 -0.12 -2.01 16.24
N THR A 12 0.40 -1.60 15.09
CA THR A 12 1.00 -0.28 14.94
C THR A 12 -0.13 0.69 14.59
N ARG A 13 -0.23 1.78 15.37
CA ARG A 13 -1.23 2.85 15.17
C ARG A 13 -0.71 3.89 14.17
N ASP A 14 -1.54 4.87 13.87
CA ASP A 14 -1.18 6.00 13.02
C ASP A 14 -0.77 5.60 11.61
N VAL A 15 -1.53 4.68 11.03
CA VAL A 15 -1.32 4.24 9.64
C VAL A 15 -1.69 5.37 8.68
N LEU A 16 -0.75 5.72 7.81
CA LEU A 16 -0.99 6.70 6.76
C LEU A 16 -1.83 6.06 5.67
N THR A 17 -2.87 6.74 5.24
CA THR A 17 -3.80 6.26 4.21
C THR A 17 -3.75 7.14 2.98
N ALA A 18 -3.97 6.53 1.81
CA ALA A 18 -4.13 7.23 0.55
C ALA A 18 -5.60 7.27 0.18
N ALA A 19 -6.06 8.35 -0.43
CA ALA A 19 -7.42 8.44 -0.90
C ALA A 19 -7.54 7.85 -2.31
N GLU A 20 -8.63 7.12 -2.56
CA GLU A 20 -8.84 6.47 -3.86
C GLU A 20 -8.96 7.46 -5.03
N ASP A 21 -9.38 8.69 -4.76
CA ASP A 21 -9.55 9.74 -5.76
C ASP A 21 -8.30 10.57 -6.01
N TRP A 22 -7.21 10.31 -5.29
CA TRP A 22 -5.94 10.97 -5.57
C TRP A 22 -5.44 10.56 -6.96
N THR A 23 -4.74 11.47 -7.60
CA THR A 23 -4.00 11.14 -8.83
C THR A 23 -2.75 10.33 -8.48
N VAL A 24 -2.22 9.59 -9.46
CA VAL A 24 -0.98 8.83 -9.27
C VAL A 24 0.20 9.72 -8.92
N PRO A 25 0.37 10.93 -9.54
CA PRO A 25 1.42 11.85 -9.11
C PRO A 25 1.30 12.30 -7.66
N GLU A 26 0.07 12.56 -7.17
CA GLU A 26 -0.15 12.91 -5.77
C GLU A 26 0.25 11.76 -4.84
N LEU A 27 -0.09 10.53 -5.22
CA LEU A 27 0.31 9.34 -4.49
C LEU A 27 1.83 9.19 -4.45
N ALA A 28 2.51 9.35 -5.59
CA ALA A 28 3.95 9.24 -5.68
C ALA A 28 4.64 10.24 -4.75
N ARG A 29 4.16 11.47 -4.72
CA ARG A 29 4.65 12.51 -3.82
C ARG A 29 4.44 12.12 -2.35
N PHE A 30 3.25 11.64 -2.02
CA PHE A 30 2.90 11.20 -0.66
C PHE A 30 3.83 10.07 -0.17
N LEU A 31 4.02 9.03 -0.99
CA LEU A 31 4.88 7.91 -0.64
C LEU A 31 6.34 8.35 -0.45
N THR A 32 6.81 9.23 -1.32
CA THR A 32 8.17 9.79 -1.24
C THR A 32 8.35 10.66 0.01
N ASP A 33 7.42 11.59 0.25
CA ASP A 33 7.50 12.52 1.39
C ASP A 33 7.43 11.77 2.73
N GLN A 34 6.67 10.70 2.80
CA GLN A 34 6.54 9.89 4.01
C GLN A 34 7.57 8.77 4.11
N SER A 35 8.41 8.59 3.11
CA SER A 35 9.42 7.52 3.03
C SER A 35 8.82 6.13 3.23
N ILE A 36 7.68 5.87 2.59
CA ILE A 36 6.97 4.59 2.63
C ILE A 36 6.82 4.02 1.23
N SER A 37 6.70 2.70 1.13
CA SER A 37 6.60 2.00 -0.16
C SER A 37 5.18 1.65 -0.55
N GLY A 38 4.22 1.83 0.34
CA GLY A 38 2.82 1.54 0.10
C GLY A 38 1.93 2.01 1.22
N ALA A 39 0.63 2.02 0.97
CA ALA A 39 -0.35 2.49 1.94
C ALA A 39 -1.71 1.85 1.67
N PRO A 40 -2.54 1.68 2.72
CA PRO A 40 -3.94 1.32 2.52
C PRO A 40 -4.69 2.48 1.86
N VAL A 41 -5.65 2.13 1.03
CA VAL A 41 -6.47 3.10 0.29
C VAL A 41 -7.85 3.15 0.94
N THR A 42 -8.33 4.37 1.17
CA THR A 42 -9.66 4.60 1.75
C THR A 42 -10.54 5.37 0.78
N ASN A 43 -11.85 5.17 0.89
CA ASN A 43 -12.84 5.93 0.14
C ASN A 43 -13.23 7.21 0.88
N GLY A 44 -14.20 7.96 0.33
CA GLY A 44 -14.70 9.20 0.94
C GLY A 44 -15.30 9.04 2.34
N ASP A 45 -15.73 7.84 2.69
CA ASP A 45 -16.28 7.52 4.03
C ASP A 45 -15.18 7.07 5.01
N GLY A 46 -13.92 7.02 4.57
CA GLY A 46 -12.81 6.56 5.38
C GLY A 46 -12.69 5.04 5.48
N LYS A 47 -13.46 4.30 4.68
CA LYS A 47 -13.43 2.84 4.66
C LYS A 47 -12.29 2.32 3.81
N LEU A 48 -11.68 1.22 4.24
CA LEU A 48 -10.63 0.53 3.53
C LEU A 48 -11.18 -0.10 2.24
N VAL A 49 -10.63 0.26 1.09
CA VAL A 49 -11.06 -0.24 -0.22
C VAL A 49 -9.97 -0.95 -1.00
N GLY A 50 -8.72 -0.80 -0.62
CA GLY A 50 -7.62 -1.45 -1.31
C GLY A 50 -6.28 -1.12 -0.67
N VAL A 51 -5.22 -1.53 -1.36
CA VAL A 51 -3.84 -1.22 -1.00
C VAL A 51 -3.08 -0.82 -2.27
N VAL A 52 -2.20 0.15 -2.15
CA VAL A 52 -1.41 0.65 -3.28
C VAL A 52 0.06 0.76 -2.88
N SER A 53 0.94 0.50 -3.82
CA SER A 53 2.39 0.51 -3.59
C SER A 53 3.15 1.16 -4.74
N VAL A 54 4.44 1.39 -4.52
CA VAL A 54 5.37 1.83 -5.57
C VAL A 54 5.34 0.86 -6.74
N THR A 55 5.19 -0.44 -6.50
CA THR A 55 5.09 -1.46 -7.54
C THR A 55 3.86 -1.23 -8.44
N ASP A 56 2.73 -0.83 -7.87
CA ASP A 56 1.53 -0.52 -8.64
C ASP A 56 1.75 0.69 -9.54
N ILE A 57 2.44 1.71 -9.04
CA ILE A 57 2.82 2.90 -9.84
C ILE A 57 3.73 2.49 -10.99
N ALA A 58 4.76 1.68 -10.72
CA ALA A 58 5.68 1.21 -11.74
C ALA A 58 4.97 0.38 -12.81
N ARG A 59 4.05 -0.49 -12.39
CA ARG A 59 3.25 -1.30 -13.31
C ARG A 59 2.36 -0.44 -14.19
N ALA A 60 1.70 0.57 -13.63
CA ALA A 60 0.87 1.50 -14.37
C ALA A 60 1.69 2.30 -15.38
N ALA A 61 2.85 2.81 -14.97
CA ALA A 61 3.79 3.52 -15.85
C ALA A 61 4.34 2.60 -16.93
N GLY A 62 4.70 1.37 -16.58
CA GLY A 62 5.20 0.36 -17.51
C GLY A 62 4.18 -0.04 -18.57
N SER A 63 2.91 -0.18 -18.20
CA SER A 63 1.82 -0.47 -19.13
C SER A 63 1.60 0.68 -20.11
N ALA A 64 1.69 1.93 -19.63
CA ALA A 64 1.61 3.11 -20.48
C ALA A 64 2.81 3.20 -21.42
N THR A 65 4.02 2.89 -20.93
CA THR A 65 5.26 2.91 -21.71
C THR A 65 5.25 1.83 -22.79
N ALA A 66 4.75 0.64 -22.51
CA ALA A 66 4.68 -0.47 -23.45
C ALA A 66 3.82 -0.15 -24.67
N ARG A 67 2.92 0.83 -24.57
CA ARG A 67 2.06 1.26 -25.69
C ARG A 67 2.73 2.30 -26.60
N TRP A 68 3.74 3.04 -26.10
CA TRP A 68 4.21 4.26 -26.75
C TRP A 68 5.71 4.32 -27.02
N VAL A 69 6.52 3.42 -26.47
CA VAL A 69 7.99 3.50 -26.59
C VAL A 69 8.50 2.32 -27.38
N GLU A 70 9.17 2.62 -28.49
CA GLU A 70 9.99 1.62 -29.19
C GLU A 70 11.10 1.12 -28.24
N PRO A 71 11.43 -0.20 -28.27
CA PRO A 71 12.39 -0.79 -27.34
C PRO A 71 13.77 -0.11 -27.31
N ASN A 72 14.13 0.58 -28.37
CA ASN A 72 15.43 1.22 -28.49
C ASN A 72 15.59 2.53 -27.71
N THR A 73 14.50 3.10 -27.24
CA THR A 73 14.55 4.41 -26.54
C THR A 73 14.90 4.25 -25.05
N LEU A 74 14.66 3.07 -24.48
CA LEU A 74 14.96 2.77 -23.09
C LEU A 74 16.45 2.56 -22.80
N TYR A 75 17.25 2.27 -23.84
CA TYR A 75 18.68 1.95 -23.70
C TYR A 75 19.61 3.14 -23.96
N HIS A 76 19.08 4.30 -24.32
CA HIS A 76 19.91 5.45 -24.70
C HIS A 76 20.05 6.53 -23.62
N HIS A 77 19.54 6.31 -22.42
CA HIS A 77 19.86 7.20 -21.31
C HIS A 77 20.93 6.58 -20.42
N GLU A 78 22.18 6.67 -20.87
CA GLU A 78 23.33 6.63 -19.99
C GLU A 78 23.32 7.92 -19.17
N GLY A 79 22.38 8.04 -18.26
CA GLY A 79 22.29 9.15 -17.35
C GLY A 79 21.67 8.62 -16.06
N ASP A 80 22.31 8.94 -14.98
CA ASP A 80 21.78 8.77 -13.65
C ASP A 80 20.39 9.40 -13.61
N LEU A 81 19.34 8.56 -13.73
CA LEU A 81 17.95 8.99 -13.56
C LEU A 81 17.75 9.32 -12.10
N GLY A 82 17.90 10.59 -11.75
CA GLY A 82 17.60 11.08 -10.42
C GLY A 82 16.14 10.85 -10.06
N ALA A 83 15.82 10.88 -8.78
CA ALA A 83 14.45 10.72 -8.28
C ALA A 83 13.47 11.71 -8.93
N ASP A 84 13.96 12.89 -9.32
CA ASP A 84 13.17 13.93 -9.99
C ASP A 84 12.77 13.51 -11.41
N ASP A 85 13.62 12.79 -12.12
CA ASP A 85 13.34 12.30 -13.47
C ASP A 85 12.29 11.19 -13.47
N LEU A 86 12.30 10.33 -12.45
CA LEU A 86 11.28 9.30 -12.27
C LEU A 86 9.93 9.92 -11.95
N GLY A 87 9.91 10.97 -11.12
CA GLY A 87 8.70 11.71 -10.79
C GLY A 87 8.08 12.35 -12.03
N SER A 88 8.90 12.97 -12.87
CA SER A 88 8.46 13.59 -14.14
C SER A 88 7.91 12.53 -15.10
N LEU A 89 8.55 11.38 -15.20
CA LEU A 89 8.09 10.27 -16.04
C LEU A 89 6.74 9.72 -15.58
N VAL A 90 6.56 9.57 -14.28
CA VAL A 90 5.28 9.12 -13.69
C VAL A 90 4.17 10.13 -13.99
N ILE A 91 4.46 11.42 -13.89
CA ILE A 91 3.50 12.49 -14.19
C ILE A 91 3.05 12.42 -15.65
N GLU A 92 3.98 12.20 -16.58
CA GLU A 92 3.66 12.10 -18.00
C GLU A 92 2.88 10.82 -18.34
N LEU A 93 3.27 9.68 -17.78
CA LEU A 93 2.73 8.36 -18.16
C LEU A 93 1.46 7.99 -17.41
N ALA A 94 1.27 8.47 -16.20
CA ALA A 94 0.17 8.06 -15.32
C ALA A 94 -0.64 9.24 -14.77
N GLY A 95 -0.48 10.45 -15.33
CA GLY A 95 -1.09 11.66 -14.82
C GLY A 95 -2.61 11.66 -14.75
N ASP A 96 -3.27 10.91 -15.63
CA ASP A 96 -4.73 10.82 -15.70
C ASP A 96 -5.30 9.68 -14.85
N LEU A 97 -4.45 8.81 -14.31
CA LEU A 97 -4.89 7.68 -13.49
C LEU A 97 -5.08 8.10 -12.05
N THR A 98 -6.06 7.49 -11.40
CA THR A 98 -6.30 7.65 -9.96
C THR A 98 -5.76 6.45 -9.19
N VAL A 99 -5.56 6.64 -7.89
CA VAL A 99 -5.17 5.57 -6.97
C VAL A 99 -6.14 4.39 -7.05
N GLY A 100 -7.44 4.66 -7.09
CA GLY A 100 -8.46 3.62 -7.19
C GLY A 100 -8.34 2.76 -8.43
N GLN A 101 -7.80 3.30 -9.52
CA GLN A 101 -7.62 2.58 -10.78
C GLN A 101 -6.40 1.66 -10.80
N ILE A 102 -5.38 1.96 -9.98
CA ILE A 102 -4.13 1.18 -9.94
C ILE A 102 -3.98 0.31 -8.70
N MET A 103 -4.78 0.53 -7.66
CA MET A 103 -4.70 -0.21 -6.40
C MET A 103 -5.07 -1.68 -6.57
N THR A 104 -4.64 -2.50 -5.61
CA THR A 104 -5.13 -3.86 -5.45
C THR A 104 -6.38 -3.79 -4.57
N PRO A 105 -7.56 -4.21 -5.06
CA PRO A 105 -8.82 -4.03 -4.32
C PRO A 105 -9.05 -5.06 -3.22
N VAL A 106 -8.31 -6.16 -3.21
CA VAL A 106 -8.45 -7.19 -2.18
C VAL A 106 -7.57 -6.82 -1.00
N VAL A 107 -8.19 -6.69 0.16
CA VAL A 107 -7.50 -6.33 1.39
C VAL A 107 -7.87 -7.33 2.48
N PHE A 108 -6.85 -7.80 3.19
CA PHE A 108 -7.05 -8.61 4.38
C PHE A 108 -7.10 -7.68 5.57
N GLU A 109 -8.26 -7.67 6.21
CA GLU A 109 -8.50 -6.83 7.38
C GLU A 109 -8.92 -7.69 8.57
N VAL A 110 -8.61 -7.21 9.76
CA VAL A 110 -9.04 -7.80 11.02
C VAL A 110 -9.68 -6.71 11.88
N ASP A 111 -10.64 -7.08 12.69
CA ASP A 111 -11.26 -6.17 13.61
C ASP A 111 -10.32 -5.84 14.78
N ILE A 112 -10.43 -4.64 15.32
CA ILE A 112 -9.62 -4.19 16.46
C ILE A 112 -9.75 -5.12 17.69
N GLU A 113 -10.90 -5.78 17.85
CA GLU A 113 -11.16 -6.74 18.92
C GLU A 113 -10.78 -8.18 18.56
N SER A 114 -10.32 -8.44 17.35
CA SER A 114 -9.92 -9.80 16.93
C SER A 114 -8.81 -10.34 17.82
N SER A 115 -8.89 -11.63 18.13
CA SER A 115 -7.83 -12.31 18.88
C SER A 115 -6.54 -12.38 18.04
N VAL A 116 -5.42 -12.43 18.72
CA VAL A 116 -4.11 -12.60 18.05
C VAL A 116 -4.07 -13.91 17.26
N SER A 117 -4.71 -14.96 17.74
CA SER A 117 -4.84 -16.22 17.01
C SER A 117 -5.57 -16.05 15.69
N HIS A 118 -6.65 -15.28 15.68
CA HIS A 118 -7.38 -14.96 14.45
C HIS A 118 -6.54 -14.15 13.48
N VAL A 119 -5.77 -13.19 13.98
CA VAL A 119 -4.85 -12.40 13.14
C VAL A 119 -3.81 -13.32 12.51
N ALA A 120 -3.19 -14.19 13.30
CA ALA A 120 -2.19 -15.14 12.80
C ALA A 120 -2.79 -16.06 11.72
N ASP A 121 -3.98 -16.57 11.94
CA ASP A 121 -4.69 -17.43 10.99
C ASP A 121 -4.97 -16.69 9.67
N THR A 122 -5.39 -15.42 9.77
CA THR A 122 -5.63 -14.57 8.60
C THR A 122 -4.37 -14.40 7.76
N LEU A 123 -3.22 -14.13 8.40
CA LEU A 123 -1.95 -13.97 7.70
C LEU A 123 -1.52 -15.26 7.02
N VAL A 124 -1.65 -16.38 7.70
CA VAL A 124 -1.26 -17.70 7.18
C VAL A 124 -2.13 -18.09 5.99
N ARG A 125 -3.44 -18.01 6.14
CA ARG A 125 -4.39 -18.37 5.07
C ARG A 125 -4.30 -17.46 3.87
N GLY A 126 -4.10 -16.16 4.11
CA GLY A 126 -3.96 -15.18 3.05
C GLY A 126 -2.59 -15.20 2.39
N ARG A 127 -1.61 -15.89 2.96
CA ARG A 127 -0.21 -15.88 2.52
C ARG A 127 0.33 -14.46 2.43
N ILE A 128 0.01 -13.66 3.44
CA ILE A 128 0.37 -12.24 3.50
C ILE A 128 1.22 -11.99 4.73
N HIS A 129 1.97 -10.89 4.70
CA HIS A 129 2.88 -10.52 5.79
C HIS A 129 2.31 -9.49 6.74
N ARG A 130 1.21 -8.84 6.38
CA ARG A 130 0.56 -7.83 7.21
C ARG A 130 -0.93 -7.76 6.89
N ALA A 131 -1.72 -7.40 7.89
CA ALA A 131 -3.15 -7.16 7.75
C ALA A 131 -3.50 -5.81 8.36
N PHE A 132 -4.49 -5.15 7.81
CA PHE A 132 -4.96 -3.89 8.36
C PHE A 132 -5.98 -4.14 9.47
N VAL A 133 -5.90 -3.32 10.51
CA VAL A 133 -6.82 -3.37 11.63
C VAL A 133 -7.88 -2.30 11.41
N VAL A 134 -9.15 -2.70 11.49
CA VAL A 134 -10.27 -1.81 11.27
C VAL A 134 -11.14 -1.74 12.51
N GLU A 135 -11.75 -0.57 12.71
CA GLU A 135 -12.78 -0.33 13.70
C GLU A 135 -13.93 0.38 13.00
N ARG A 136 -15.09 -0.24 13.01
CA ARG A 136 -16.27 0.26 12.30
C ARG A 136 -16.02 0.54 10.80
N GLY A 137 -15.22 -0.34 10.18
CA GLY A 137 -14.86 -0.23 8.77
C GLY A 137 -13.71 0.73 8.46
N LYS A 138 -13.23 1.49 9.44
CA LYS A 138 -12.14 2.45 9.26
C LYS A 138 -10.81 1.86 9.69
N VAL A 139 -9.75 2.13 8.94
CA VAL A 139 -8.40 1.68 9.27
C VAL A 139 -7.89 2.42 10.50
N VAL A 140 -7.50 1.67 11.52
CA VAL A 140 -6.95 2.21 12.76
C VAL A 140 -5.54 1.72 13.06
N GLY A 141 -5.07 0.70 12.34
CA GLY A 141 -3.74 0.14 12.56
C GLY A 141 -3.34 -0.87 11.51
N VAL A 142 -2.15 -1.40 11.67
CA VAL A 142 -1.61 -2.49 10.87
C VAL A 142 -0.87 -3.48 11.78
N ILE A 143 -1.00 -4.76 11.48
CA ILE A 143 -0.29 -5.82 12.19
C ILE A 143 0.52 -6.61 11.17
N SER A 144 1.82 -6.73 11.42
CA SER A 144 2.71 -7.56 10.60
C SER A 144 2.98 -8.90 11.28
N ALA A 145 3.49 -9.85 10.51
CA ALA A 145 3.99 -11.11 11.05
C ALA A 145 5.05 -10.88 12.12
N LEU A 146 5.88 -9.84 11.95
CA LEU A 146 6.91 -9.48 12.92
C LEU A 146 6.30 -9.01 14.24
N ASP A 147 5.18 -8.27 14.20
CA ASP A 147 4.48 -7.85 15.41
C ASP A 147 3.98 -9.05 16.22
N LEU A 148 3.50 -10.09 15.53
CA LEU A 148 3.12 -11.35 16.18
C LEU A 148 4.32 -12.00 16.87
N LEU A 149 5.47 -12.06 16.19
CA LEU A 149 6.68 -12.63 16.75
C LEU A 149 7.17 -11.84 17.98
N ARG A 150 7.08 -10.51 17.94
CA ARG A 150 7.41 -9.66 19.10
C ARG A 150 6.50 -9.93 20.29
N GLY A 151 5.24 -10.22 20.03
CA GLY A 151 4.29 -10.58 21.07
C GLY A 151 4.62 -11.91 21.79
N LEU A 152 5.49 -12.75 21.21
CA LEU A 152 5.95 -13.98 21.82
C LEU A 152 7.10 -13.79 22.81
N CYS A 153 7.75 -12.65 22.79
CA CYS A 153 8.92 -12.37 23.64
C CYS A 153 8.52 -11.90 25.05
#